data_0475c8201012cfd4f4626bd8a5479cb4
#
_entry.id   0475c8201012cfd4f4626bd8a5479cb4
#
_cell.length_a   1.000
_cell.length_b   1.000
_cell.length_c   1.000
_cell.angle_alpha   90.00
_cell.angle_beta   90.00
_cell.angle_gamma   90.00
#
_symmetry.space_group_name_H-M   'P 1'
#
loop_
_entity.id
_entity.type
_entity.pdbx_description
1 polymer ?
#
loop_
_entity_poly.entity_id
_entity_poly.type
_entity_poly.pdbx_seq_one_letter_code
_entity_poly.pdbx_strand_id
1 'polypeptide(L)'
;MAYENLSDELEYPSRFLLVSFLSTTMASLLDTVSSLFHTIAGSRFPTVSVVSSVDGKSYRVRDLPDKQKAADMMARTRIHLTKLCDALEKSYPDKPQVRQMVRNFRSDPNRFMESTPNEEHTSSTINKGESIHICLRQRDGPDESLVNENVIMFVALHEMAHICTESIGHGPDFWNNFGWLLKEAEALGLYQYTDFSAHPVSYCGVYITDSPAYDPTKDGTQLQVGKMFTRKA
;
A
#
# COMPACT_ATOMS: atom_id res chain seq x y z
N MET A 1 88.05 -6.20 10.60
CA MET A 1 87.18 -6.28 11.81
C MET A 1 85.99 -5.46 11.56
N ALA A 2 84.89 -6.08 11.19
CA ALA A 2 83.62 -5.44 10.99
C ALA A 2 82.60 -6.23 11.85
N TYR A 3 81.94 -5.56 12.75
CA TYR A 3 80.81 -6.08 13.53
C TYR A 3 79.51 -5.77 12.79
N GLU A 4 78.83 -6.81 12.32
CA GLU A 4 77.48 -6.72 11.84
C GLU A 4 76.47 -6.78 13.03
N ASN A 5 75.62 -5.76 13.17
CA ASN A 5 74.49 -5.74 14.08
C ASN A 5 73.28 -6.36 13.36
N LEU A 6 72.84 -7.52 13.83
CA LEU A 6 71.48 -8.00 13.52
C LEU A 6 70.51 -7.39 14.53
N SER A 7 69.61 -6.54 14.06
CA SER A 7 68.44 -6.14 14.78
C SER A 7 67.23 -6.90 14.20
N ASP A 8 66.75 -7.87 14.98
CA ASP A 8 65.49 -8.58 14.71
C ASP A 8 64.31 -7.62 14.86
N GLU A 9 63.67 -7.23 13.74
CA GLU A 9 62.38 -6.57 13.75
C GLU A 9 61.27 -7.64 13.92
N LEU A 10 60.75 -7.71 15.15
CA LEU A 10 59.48 -8.39 15.43
C LEU A 10 58.32 -7.51 14.94
N GLU A 11 57.79 -7.83 13.76
CA GLU A 11 56.51 -7.23 13.26
C GLU A 11 55.35 -7.67 14.15
N TYR A 12 54.84 -6.76 14.95
CA TYR A 12 53.53 -6.93 15.61
C TYR A 12 52.43 -6.77 14.58
N PRO A 13 51.48 -7.73 14.42
CA PRO A 13 50.35 -7.56 13.55
C PRO A 13 49.52 -6.39 14.01
N SER A 14 49.23 -5.46 13.11
CA SER A 14 48.64 -4.16 13.39
C SER A 14 47.31 -4.31 14.14
N ARG A 15 47.15 -3.59 15.25
CA ARG A 15 45.91 -3.47 16.04
C ARG A 15 44.68 -3.12 15.21
N PHE A 16 44.85 -2.59 14.01
CA PHE A 16 43.79 -2.24 13.08
C PHE A 16 43.02 -3.42 12.50
N LEU A 17 43.68 -4.55 12.26
CA LEU A 17 43.04 -5.77 11.73
C LEU A 17 42.13 -6.46 12.76
N LEU A 18 42.52 -6.45 14.03
CA LEU A 18 41.73 -7.03 15.11
C LEU A 18 40.45 -6.22 15.40
N VAL A 19 40.51 -4.91 15.33
CA VAL A 19 39.35 -4.02 15.58
C VAL A 19 38.33 -4.13 14.43
N SER A 20 38.76 -4.26 13.17
CA SER A 20 37.85 -4.44 12.03
C SER A 20 37.18 -5.82 12.04
N PHE A 21 37.88 -6.87 12.47
CA PHE A 21 37.31 -8.23 12.58
C PHE A 21 36.27 -8.32 13.71
N LEU A 22 36.52 -7.68 14.84
CA LEU A 22 35.58 -7.63 15.98
C LEU A 22 34.36 -6.79 15.64
N SER A 23 34.50 -5.70 14.87
CA SER A 23 33.37 -4.85 14.42
C SER A 23 32.44 -5.57 13.46
N THR A 24 32.96 -6.31 12.48
CA THR A 24 32.17 -7.11 11.53
C THR A 24 31.45 -8.28 12.19
N THR A 25 32.09 -8.97 13.14
CA THR A 25 31.45 -10.06 13.88
C THR A 25 30.38 -9.57 14.85
N MET A 26 30.57 -8.42 15.50
CA MET A 26 29.56 -7.80 16.36
C MET A 26 28.33 -7.31 15.55
N ALA A 27 28.52 -6.71 14.38
CA ALA A 27 27.42 -6.31 13.51
C ALA A 27 26.60 -7.52 13.04
N SER A 28 27.27 -8.58 12.59
CA SER A 28 26.61 -9.84 12.18
C SER A 28 25.87 -10.53 13.34
N LEU A 29 26.39 -10.49 14.55
CA LEU A 29 25.71 -11.02 15.75
C LEU A 29 24.49 -10.18 16.12
N LEU A 30 24.57 -8.85 16.03
CA LEU A 30 23.46 -7.96 16.28
C LEU A 30 22.33 -8.16 15.25
N ASP A 31 22.66 -8.34 13.97
CA ASP A 31 21.69 -8.64 12.93
C ASP A 31 21.02 -10.02 13.14
N THR A 32 21.80 -11.02 13.55
CA THR A 32 21.28 -12.36 13.86
C THR A 32 20.38 -12.34 15.08
N VAL A 33 20.77 -11.63 16.15
CA VAL A 33 19.97 -11.46 17.37
C VAL A 33 18.71 -10.65 17.06
N SER A 34 18.79 -9.58 16.28
CA SER A 34 17.63 -8.81 15.83
C SER A 34 16.65 -9.66 15.01
N SER A 35 17.17 -10.49 14.09
CA SER A 35 16.32 -11.40 13.31
C SER A 35 15.68 -12.49 14.17
N LEU A 36 16.39 -13.01 15.18
CA LEU A 36 15.86 -13.97 16.15
C LEU A 36 14.77 -13.34 17.02
N PHE A 37 14.98 -12.11 17.51
CA PHE A 37 13.95 -11.36 18.25
C PHE A 37 12.71 -11.08 17.40
N HIS A 38 12.86 -10.76 16.11
CA HIS A 38 11.73 -10.62 15.18
C HIS A 38 10.97 -11.95 14.99
N THR A 39 11.69 -13.07 14.96
CA THR A 39 11.10 -14.42 14.82
C THR A 39 10.41 -14.89 16.10
N ILE A 40 10.94 -14.54 17.28
CA ILE A 40 10.40 -14.95 18.60
C ILE A 40 9.26 -14.02 19.07
N ALA A 41 9.34 -12.73 18.76
CA ALA A 41 8.35 -11.74 19.20
C ALA A 41 7.01 -11.81 18.47
N GLY A 42 6.86 -12.58 17.38
CA GLY A 42 5.70 -12.56 16.50
C GLY A 42 5.46 -11.15 15.93
N SER A 43 4.79 -11.05 14.81
CA SER A 43 4.42 -9.73 14.29
C SER A 43 3.52 -9.02 15.31
N ARG A 44 3.84 -7.76 15.65
CA ARG A 44 2.97 -6.92 16.50
C ARG A 44 1.53 -6.82 15.96
N PHE A 45 1.38 -7.01 14.66
CA PHE A 45 0.11 -7.00 13.94
C PHE A 45 -0.01 -8.26 13.09
N PRO A 46 -0.33 -9.43 13.71
CA PRO A 46 -0.40 -10.69 13.00
C PRO A 46 -1.49 -10.65 11.92
N THR A 47 -1.19 -11.26 10.78
CA THR A 47 -2.14 -11.48 9.70
C THR A 47 -2.39 -12.97 9.51
N VAL A 48 -3.59 -13.31 9.06
CA VAL A 48 -4.04 -14.69 8.84
C VAL A 48 -4.78 -14.76 7.50
N SER A 49 -4.75 -15.93 6.87
CA SER A 49 -5.51 -16.21 5.66
C SER A 49 -6.92 -16.66 6.06
N VAL A 50 -7.94 -15.94 5.57
CA VAL A 50 -9.36 -16.20 5.86
C VAL A 50 -10.10 -16.40 4.55
N VAL A 51 -10.89 -17.48 4.47
CA VAL A 51 -11.76 -17.74 3.32
C VAL A 51 -12.98 -16.84 3.42
N SER A 52 -13.19 -15.99 2.41
CA SER A 52 -14.36 -15.11 2.34
C SER A 52 -15.63 -15.90 2.04
N SER A 53 -16.71 -15.56 2.73
CA SER A 53 -18.05 -16.10 2.45
C SER A 53 -18.67 -15.53 1.17
N VAL A 54 -18.12 -14.44 0.63
CA VAL A 54 -18.63 -13.74 -0.57
C VAL A 54 -18.26 -14.47 -1.86
N ASP A 55 -17.01 -14.99 -1.95
CA ASP A 55 -16.50 -15.57 -3.19
C ASP A 55 -15.77 -16.91 -3.01
N GLY A 56 -15.67 -17.41 -1.77
CA GLY A 56 -14.98 -18.64 -1.42
C GLY A 56 -13.46 -18.61 -1.58
N LYS A 57 -12.86 -17.41 -1.75
CA LYS A 57 -11.42 -17.24 -1.93
C LYS A 57 -10.76 -16.77 -0.64
N SER A 58 -9.47 -17.05 -0.50
CA SER A 58 -8.67 -16.67 0.68
C SER A 58 -8.10 -15.26 0.55
N TYR A 59 -8.22 -14.49 1.63
CA TYR A 59 -7.63 -13.15 1.75
C TYR A 59 -6.78 -13.05 3.01
N ARG A 60 -5.65 -12.35 2.89
CA ARG A 60 -4.78 -12.07 4.04
C ARG A 60 -5.28 -10.83 4.76
N VAL A 61 -5.75 -11.03 5.99
CA VAL A 61 -6.30 -9.98 6.86
C VAL A 61 -5.68 -10.03 8.24
N ARG A 62 -5.84 -8.98 9.04
CA ARG A 62 -5.36 -8.96 10.42
C ARG A 62 -6.10 -9.99 11.27
N ASP A 63 -5.36 -10.67 12.17
CA ASP A 63 -5.93 -11.70 13.06
C ASP A 63 -6.68 -11.07 14.23
N LEU A 64 -7.86 -10.53 13.94
CA LEU A 64 -8.77 -9.87 14.88
C LEU A 64 -10.13 -10.60 14.91
N PRO A 65 -10.96 -10.41 15.94
CA PRO A 65 -12.23 -11.14 16.08
C PRO A 65 -13.18 -11.04 14.89
N ASP A 66 -13.14 -9.92 14.16
CA ASP A 66 -13.98 -9.65 12.98
C ASP A 66 -13.26 -9.91 11.64
N LYS A 67 -12.18 -10.72 11.64
CA LYS A 67 -11.40 -11.11 10.44
C LYS A 67 -12.24 -11.65 9.30
N GLN A 68 -13.35 -12.34 9.60
CA GLN A 68 -14.27 -12.81 8.56
C GLN A 68 -14.91 -11.65 7.81
N LYS A 69 -15.38 -10.61 8.53
CA LYS A 69 -15.94 -9.40 7.90
C LYS A 69 -14.89 -8.65 7.07
N ALA A 70 -13.65 -8.60 7.54
CA ALA A 70 -12.53 -7.99 6.82
C ALA A 70 -12.24 -8.76 5.51
N ALA A 71 -12.19 -10.09 5.53
CA ALA A 71 -12.01 -10.91 4.33
C ALA A 71 -13.18 -10.73 3.34
N ASP A 72 -14.40 -10.67 3.82
CA ASP A 72 -15.60 -10.44 2.99
C ASP A 72 -15.60 -9.04 2.37
N MET A 73 -15.17 -8.02 3.10
CA MET A 73 -14.99 -6.66 2.59
C MET A 73 -13.92 -6.60 1.50
N MET A 74 -12.78 -7.26 1.71
CA MET A 74 -11.71 -7.36 0.69
C MET A 74 -12.20 -8.07 -0.57
N ALA A 75 -12.98 -9.14 -0.41
CA ALA A 75 -13.57 -9.85 -1.53
C ALA A 75 -14.52 -8.96 -2.35
N ARG A 76 -15.43 -8.21 -1.70
CA ARG A 76 -16.32 -7.27 -2.36
C ARG A 76 -15.55 -6.17 -3.10
N THR A 77 -14.54 -5.59 -2.45
CA THR A 77 -13.66 -4.58 -3.08
C THR A 77 -13.00 -5.12 -4.33
N ARG A 78 -12.38 -6.30 -4.27
CA ARG A 78 -11.77 -6.95 -5.44
C ARG A 78 -12.78 -7.19 -6.56
N ILE A 79 -13.96 -7.70 -6.23
CA ILE A 79 -15.04 -7.96 -7.21
C ILE A 79 -15.48 -6.66 -7.88
N HIS A 80 -15.64 -5.58 -7.12
CA HIS A 80 -16.03 -4.26 -7.67
C HIS A 80 -14.95 -3.70 -8.61
N LEU A 81 -13.68 -3.76 -8.21
CA LEU A 81 -12.58 -3.34 -9.07
C LEU A 81 -12.47 -4.18 -10.35
N THR A 82 -12.74 -5.49 -10.27
CA THR A 82 -12.77 -6.37 -11.44
C THR A 82 -13.90 -5.96 -12.39
N LYS A 83 -15.12 -5.77 -11.86
CA LYS A 83 -16.27 -5.32 -12.66
C LYS A 83 -16.02 -3.98 -13.33
N LEU A 84 -15.38 -3.05 -12.64
CA LEU A 84 -14.99 -1.76 -13.21
C LEU A 84 -13.98 -1.95 -14.35
N CYS A 85 -12.92 -2.73 -14.13
CA CYS A 85 -11.89 -2.99 -15.13
C CYS A 85 -12.50 -3.60 -16.41
N ASP A 86 -13.33 -4.64 -16.26
CA ASP A 86 -14.00 -5.32 -17.37
C ASP A 86 -14.95 -4.39 -18.14
N ALA A 87 -15.71 -3.53 -17.43
CA ALA A 87 -16.61 -2.55 -18.04
C ALA A 87 -15.84 -1.47 -18.82
N LEU A 88 -14.74 -0.98 -18.26
CA LEU A 88 -13.91 0.04 -18.91
C LEU A 88 -13.16 -0.52 -20.12
N GLU A 89 -12.65 -1.75 -20.05
CA GLU A 89 -12.04 -2.43 -21.20
C GLU A 89 -13.03 -2.56 -22.36
N LYS A 90 -14.28 -2.91 -22.06
CA LYS A 90 -15.34 -3.04 -23.07
C LYS A 90 -15.74 -1.69 -23.67
N SER A 91 -15.85 -0.63 -22.83
CA SER A 91 -16.37 0.66 -23.24
C SER A 91 -15.33 1.58 -23.86
N TYR A 92 -14.07 1.44 -23.44
CA TYR A 92 -12.97 2.35 -23.80
C TYR A 92 -11.66 1.60 -24.12
N PRO A 93 -11.68 0.59 -25.04
CA PRO A 93 -10.52 -0.27 -25.28
C PRO A 93 -9.27 0.49 -25.80
N ASP A 94 -9.50 1.66 -26.45
CA ASP A 94 -8.43 2.45 -27.04
C ASP A 94 -7.81 3.49 -26.10
N LYS A 95 -8.43 3.74 -24.93
CA LYS A 95 -7.85 4.70 -23.98
C LYS A 95 -6.53 4.17 -23.38
N PRO A 96 -5.44 4.96 -23.41
CA PRO A 96 -4.14 4.52 -22.90
C PRO A 96 -4.20 4.05 -21.44
N GLN A 97 -4.89 4.78 -20.57
CA GLN A 97 -5.05 4.43 -19.15
C GLN A 97 -5.82 3.13 -18.95
N VAL A 98 -6.80 2.81 -19.83
CA VAL A 98 -7.52 1.53 -19.78
C VAL A 98 -6.60 0.39 -20.19
N ARG A 99 -5.86 0.54 -21.30
CA ARG A 99 -4.87 -0.47 -21.72
C ARG A 99 -3.83 -0.73 -20.64
N GLN A 100 -3.37 0.31 -19.96
CA GLN A 100 -2.43 0.16 -18.85
C GLN A 100 -3.07 -0.57 -17.66
N MET A 101 -4.29 -0.18 -17.28
CA MET A 101 -5.05 -0.82 -16.21
C MET A 101 -5.23 -2.33 -16.48
N VAL A 102 -5.71 -2.68 -17.69
CA VAL A 102 -5.93 -4.09 -18.10
C VAL A 102 -4.62 -4.90 -18.07
N ARG A 103 -3.50 -4.32 -18.49
CA ARG A 103 -2.19 -4.99 -18.42
C ARG A 103 -1.73 -5.25 -16.99
N ASN A 104 -1.95 -4.32 -16.08
CA ASN A 104 -1.33 -4.28 -14.76
C ASN A 104 -2.24 -4.82 -13.67
N PHE A 105 -3.53 -4.51 -13.70
CA PHE A 105 -4.47 -5.01 -12.72
C PHE A 105 -4.60 -6.53 -12.80
N ARG A 106 -4.49 -7.18 -11.65
CA ARG A 106 -4.67 -8.62 -11.52
C ARG A 106 -5.72 -8.90 -10.45
N SER A 107 -6.82 -9.50 -10.86
CA SER A 107 -7.93 -9.89 -9.97
C SER A 107 -7.64 -11.18 -9.18
N ASP A 108 -6.37 -11.46 -8.87
CA ASP A 108 -5.96 -12.57 -8.01
C ASP A 108 -6.16 -12.18 -6.54
N PRO A 109 -6.94 -12.94 -5.75
CA PRO A 109 -7.16 -12.66 -4.33
C PRO A 109 -5.87 -12.56 -3.51
N ASN A 110 -4.82 -13.33 -3.87
CA ASN A 110 -3.53 -13.30 -3.18
C ASN A 110 -2.79 -11.96 -3.31
N ARG A 111 -3.23 -11.09 -4.23
CA ARG A 111 -2.67 -9.75 -4.43
C ARG A 111 -3.39 -8.68 -3.60
N PHE A 112 -4.48 -9.04 -2.93
CA PHE A 112 -5.26 -8.15 -2.09
C PHE A 112 -5.04 -8.52 -0.62
N MET A 113 -4.53 -7.58 0.17
CA MET A 113 -4.31 -7.82 1.58
C MET A 113 -4.62 -6.60 2.45
N GLU A 114 -4.99 -6.86 3.69
CA GLU A 114 -5.17 -5.80 4.67
C GLU A 114 -3.81 -5.25 5.09
N SER A 115 -3.63 -3.92 4.97
CA SER A 115 -2.42 -3.25 5.44
C SER A 115 -2.35 -3.23 6.96
N THR A 116 -1.15 -3.36 7.48
CA THR A 116 -0.90 -3.35 8.93
C THR A 116 -0.49 -1.95 9.42
N PRO A 117 -0.68 -1.61 10.71
CA PRO A 117 -0.34 -0.30 11.24
C PRO A 117 1.15 0.08 11.17
N ASN A 118 2.04 -0.87 10.96
CA ASN A 118 3.48 -0.63 10.80
C ASN A 118 3.91 -0.40 9.35
N GLU A 119 3.00 -0.48 8.38
CA GLU A 119 3.29 -0.11 7.00
C GLU A 119 3.42 1.42 6.88
N GLU A 120 4.30 1.87 5.99
CA GLU A 120 4.58 3.30 5.76
C GLU A 120 3.33 4.06 5.28
N HIS A 121 2.53 3.40 4.44
CA HIS A 121 1.30 3.95 3.87
C HIS A 121 0.06 3.25 4.45
N THR A 122 -1.04 3.99 4.57
CA THR A 122 -2.33 3.42 4.99
C THR A 122 -2.86 2.43 3.96
N SER A 123 -2.76 2.79 2.68
CA SER A 123 -3.01 1.90 1.56
C SER A 123 -1.96 2.15 0.49
N SER A 124 -1.69 1.16 -0.34
CA SER A 124 -0.67 1.25 -1.37
C SER A 124 -0.85 0.19 -2.45
N THR A 125 -0.41 0.56 -3.65
CA THR A 125 -0.25 -0.36 -4.77
C THR A 125 1.23 -0.55 -5.05
N ILE A 126 1.69 -1.78 -5.00
CA ILE A 126 3.08 -2.15 -5.27
C ILE A 126 3.23 -2.42 -6.77
N ASN A 127 4.30 -1.87 -7.37
CA ASN A 127 4.68 -2.11 -8.77
C ASN A 127 3.50 -2.03 -9.76
N LYS A 128 2.65 -0.98 -9.63
CA LYS A 128 1.51 -0.76 -10.52
C LYS A 128 0.52 -1.94 -10.60
N GLY A 129 0.24 -2.63 -9.49
CA GLY A 129 -0.78 -3.67 -9.42
C GLY A 129 -0.25 -5.09 -9.14
N GLU A 130 1.03 -5.23 -8.79
CA GLU A 130 1.57 -6.50 -8.31
C GLU A 130 0.89 -6.94 -7.02
N SER A 131 0.66 -6.01 -6.08
CA SER A 131 -0.22 -6.19 -4.94
C SER A 131 -0.92 -4.90 -4.54
N ILE A 132 -2.06 -5.02 -3.90
CA ILE A 132 -2.90 -3.93 -3.41
C ILE A 132 -3.10 -4.14 -1.92
N HIS A 133 -2.56 -3.23 -1.13
CA HIS A 133 -2.70 -3.22 0.32
C HIS A 133 -3.74 -2.16 0.69
N ILE A 134 -4.78 -2.54 1.42
CA ILE A 134 -5.86 -1.64 1.81
C ILE A 134 -6.00 -1.68 3.33
N CYS A 135 -5.97 -0.52 3.97
CA CYS A 135 -6.33 -0.41 5.37
C CYS A 135 -7.85 -0.56 5.52
N LEU A 136 -8.28 -1.57 6.24
CA LEU A 136 -9.69 -1.86 6.45
C LEU A 136 -10.20 -1.35 7.80
N ARG A 137 -9.32 -0.86 8.69
CA ARG A 137 -9.68 -0.56 10.08
C ARG A 137 -9.23 0.82 10.51
N GLN A 138 -10.07 1.47 11.31
CA GLN A 138 -9.66 2.71 11.98
C GLN A 138 -8.44 2.44 12.89
N ARG A 139 -7.53 3.41 12.93
CA ARG A 139 -6.32 3.35 13.78
C ARG A 139 -6.38 4.36 14.93
N ASP A 140 -7.49 5.11 15.04
CA ASP A 140 -7.64 6.27 15.93
C ASP A 140 -8.32 5.95 17.24
N GLY A 141 -8.82 4.73 17.43
CA GLY A 141 -9.59 4.32 18.58
C GLY A 141 -9.19 2.96 19.13
N PRO A 142 -9.66 2.62 20.34
CA PRO A 142 -9.32 1.35 20.97
C PRO A 142 -9.88 0.13 20.23
N ASP A 143 -10.92 0.32 19.42
CA ASP A 143 -11.72 -0.79 18.88
C ASP A 143 -11.28 -1.25 17.49
N GLU A 144 -10.35 -0.54 16.83
CA GLU A 144 -9.89 -0.85 15.46
C GLU A 144 -11.04 -1.29 14.52
N SER A 145 -12.18 -0.58 14.60
CA SER A 145 -13.40 -0.92 13.86
C SER A 145 -13.21 -0.85 12.36
N LEU A 146 -13.94 -1.67 11.61
CA LEU A 146 -13.90 -1.65 10.14
C LEU A 146 -14.40 -0.31 9.61
N VAL A 147 -13.71 0.19 8.59
CA VAL A 147 -14.07 1.40 7.84
C VAL A 147 -15.33 1.13 7.01
N ASN A 148 -16.10 2.17 6.72
CA ASN A 148 -17.26 2.07 5.83
C ASN A 148 -16.85 1.58 4.43
N GLU A 149 -17.62 0.67 3.83
CA GLU A 149 -17.30 0.05 2.54
C GLU A 149 -17.20 1.06 1.40
N ASN A 150 -18.01 2.14 1.40
CA ASN A 150 -17.93 3.17 0.38
C ASN A 150 -16.62 3.98 0.46
N VAL A 151 -16.12 4.21 1.70
CA VAL A 151 -14.81 4.82 1.93
C VAL A 151 -13.67 3.89 1.47
N ILE A 152 -13.81 2.59 1.76
CA ILE A 152 -12.85 1.58 1.24
C ILE A 152 -12.84 1.58 -0.29
N MET A 153 -14.02 1.66 -0.92
CA MET A 153 -14.12 1.71 -2.38
C MET A 153 -13.49 2.98 -2.96
N PHE A 154 -13.66 4.14 -2.32
CA PHE A 154 -12.97 5.38 -2.71
C PHE A 154 -11.45 5.22 -2.71
N VAL A 155 -10.89 4.65 -1.64
CA VAL A 155 -9.45 4.40 -1.52
C VAL A 155 -8.98 3.34 -2.53
N ALA A 156 -9.76 2.28 -2.73
CA ALA A 156 -9.44 1.26 -3.74
C ALA A 156 -9.42 1.83 -5.17
N LEU A 157 -10.28 2.80 -5.48
CA LEU A 157 -10.27 3.55 -6.75
C LEU A 157 -9.05 4.47 -6.86
N HIS A 158 -8.59 5.05 -5.74
CA HIS A 158 -7.31 5.78 -5.69
C HIS A 158 -6.13 4.87 -6.05
N GLU A 159 -6.07 3.66 -5.47
CA GLU A 159 -5.05 2.67 -5.82
C GLU A 159 -5.17 2.21 -7.28
N MET A 160 -6.39 2.06 -7.80
CA MET A 160 -6.61 1.76 -9.22
C MET A 160 -6.13 2.90 -10.13
N ALA A 161 -6.24 4.15 -9.69
CA ALA A 161 -5.70 5.30 -10.42
C ALA A 161 -4.17 5.23 -10.53
N HIS A 162 -3.46 4.78 -9.51
CA HIS A 162 -2.02 4.49 -9.60
C HIS A 162 -1.69 3.40 -10.61
N ILE A 163 -2.55 2.39 -10.73
CA ILE A 163 -2.37 1.27 -11.68
C ILE A 163 -2.55 1.76 -13.12
N CYS A 164 -3.53 2.59 -13.39
CA CYS A 164 -3.86 3.05 -14.74
C CYS A 164 -3.07 4.29 -15.19
N THR A 165 -2.35 4.97 -14.29
CA THR A 165 -1.54 6.15 -14.60
C THR A 165 -0.08 5.76 -14.82
N GLU A 166 0.55 6.23 -15.90
CA GLU A 166 1.94 5.90 -16.21
C GLU A 166 2.92 6.59 -15.27
N SER A 167 2.68 7.86 -14.95
CA SER A 167 3.52 8.63 -14.05
C SER A 167 3.51 8.09 -12.61
N ILE A 168 4.55 8.44 -11.84
CA ILE A 168 4.64 8.11 -10.41
C ILE A 168 4.16 9.30 -9.59
N GLY A 169 3.47 9.02 -8.48
CA GLY A 169 2.96 10.03 -7.56
C GLY A 169 1.57 10.55 -7.95
N HIS A 170 1.24 11.75 -7.49
CA HIS A 170 -0.09 12.34 -7.61
C HIS A 170 -0.05 13.58 -8.53
N GLY A 171 0.45 13.40 -9.76
CA GLY A 171 0.45 14.44 -10.78
C GLY A 171 -0.95 14.74 -11.34
N PRO A 172 -1.08 15.74 -12.24
CA PRO A 172 -2.37 16.10 -12.85
C PRO A 172 -3.06 14.94 -13.57
N ASP A 173 -2.29 14.07 -14.24
CA ASP A 173 -2.76 12.87 -14.92
C ASP A 173 -3.35 11.84 -13.95
N PHE A 174 -2.72 11.66 -12.78
CA PHE A 174 -3.26 10.83 -11.71
C PHE A 174 -4.62 11.34 -11.24
N TRP A 175 -4.72 12.63 -10.91
CA TRP A 175 -5.96 13.22 -10.40
C TRP A 175 -7.10 13.17 -11.42
N ASN A 176 -6.79 13.38 -12.70
CA ASN A 176 -7.77 13.25 -13.78
C ASN A 176 -8.26 11.80 -13.91
N ASN A 177 -7.35 10.83 -13.91
CA ASN A 177 -7.72 9.42 -13.96
C ASN A 177 -8.52 9.00 -12.73
N PHE A 178 -8.15 9.47 -11.53
CA PHE A 178 -8.89 9.15 -10.31
C PHE A 178 -10.30 9.71 -10.34
N GLY A 179 -10.48 11.00 -10.71
CA GLY A 179 -11.82 11.60 -10.86
C GLY A 179 -12.66 10.88 -11.92
N TRP A 180 -12.04 10.47 -13.03
CA TRP A 180 -12.70 9.67 -14.05
C TRP A 180 -13.13 8.29 -13.54
N LEU A 181 -12.27 7.57 -12.83
CA LEU A 181 -12.59 6.26 -12.24
C LEU A 181 -13.74 6.35 -11.22
N LEU A 182 -13.76 7.40 -10.38
CA LEU A 182 -14.87 7.65 -9.44
C LEU A 182 -16.19 7.80 -10.18
N LYS A 183 -16.22 8.61 -11.25
CA LYS A 183 -17.42 8.81 -12.07
C LYS A 183 -17.90 7.52 -12.74
N GLU A 184 -16.99 6.75 -13.34
CA GLU A 184 -17.33 5.47 -13.98
C GLU A 184 -17.82 4.43 -12.96
N ALA A 185 -17.18 4.36 -11.78
CA ALA A 185 -17.61 3.48 -10.70
C ALA A 185 -18.98 3.86 -10.15
N GLU A 186 -19.30 5.16 -10.05
CA GLU A 186 -20.61 5.66 -9.67
C GLU A 186 -21.68 5.27 -10.70
N ALA A 187 -21.40 5.47 -11.99
CA ALA A 187 -22.30 5.09 -13.08
C ALA A 187 -22.62 3.58 -13.10
N LEU A 188 -21.70 2.75 -12.63
CA LEU A 188 -21.88 1.30 -12.50
C LEU A 188 -22.49 0.87 -11.15
N GLY A 189 -22.78 1.81 -10.24
CA GLY A 189 -23.30 1.51 -8.90
C GLY A 189 -22.31 0.80 -7.98
N LEU A 190 -20.99 0.95 -8.25
CA LEU A 190 -19.90 0.34 -7.47
C LEU A 190 -19.37 1.28 -6.38
N TYR A 191 -19.64 2.56 -6.49
CA TYR A 191 -19.27 3.63 -5.57
C TYR A 191 -20.43 4.63 -5.51
N GLN A 192 -20.62 5.24 -4.34
CA GLN A 192 -21.56 6.34 -4.15
C GLN A 192 -20.77 7.63 -3.89
N TYR A 193 -21.01 8.66 -4.70
CA TYR A 193 -20.35 9.95 -4.50
C TYR A 193 -20.54 10.45 -3.07
N THR A 194 -19.46 10.93 -2.49
CA THR A 194 -19.41 11.54 -1.16
C THR A 194 -18.63 12.84 -1.25
N ASP A 195 -19.25 13.94 -0.84
CA ASP A 195 -18.57 15.23 -0.71
C ASP A 195 -17.74 15.26 0.57
N PHE A 196 -16.50 14.81 0.46
CA PHE A 196 -15.57 14.80 1.58
C PHE A 196 -15.07 16.20 1.97
N SER A 197 -15.26 17.21 1.12
CA SER A 197 -14.93 18.60 1.48
C SER A 197 -15.96 19.18 2.46
N ALA A 198 -17.21 18.83 2.29
CA ALA A 198 -18.29 19.19 3.22
C ALA A 198 -18.36 18.26 4.44
N HIS A 199 -18.01 16.98 4.25
CA HIS A 199 -18.13 15.94 5.27
C HIS A 199 -16.83 15.10 5.36
N PRO A 200 -15.75 15.65 5.92
CA PRO A 200 -14.49 14.90 6.09
C PRO A 200 -14.68 13.62 6.90
N VAL A 201 -14.01 12.55 6.49
CA VAL A 201 -14.09 11.25 7.17
C VAL A 201 -12.72 10.79 7.64
N SER A 202 -12.69 10.16 8.81
CA SER A 202 -11.49 9.47 9.29
C SER A 202 -11.28 8.17 8.51
N TYR A 203 -10.05 7.95 8.10
CA TYR A 203 -9.60 6.74 7.43
C TYR A 203 -8.24 6.33 7.94
N CYS A 204 -8.17 5.29 8.77
CA CYS A 204 -6.92 4.66 9.21
C CYS A 204 -5.85 5.65 9.78
N GLY A 205 -6.29 6.67 10.53
CA GLY A 205 -5.39 7.67 11.14
C GLY A 205 -5.09 8.88 10.25
N VAL A 206 -5.73 8.98 9.09
CA VAL A 206 -5.74 10.19 8.25
C VAL A 206 -7.18 10.67 8.05
N TYR A 207 -7.36 11.92 7.59
CA TYR A 207 -8.66 12.42 7.15
C TYR A 207 -8.70 12.48 5.64
N ILE A 208 -9.79 12.00 5.04
CA ILE A 208 -10.16 12.27 3.66
C ILE A 208 -10.99 13.55 3.69
N THR A 209 -10.49 14.60 3.06
CA THR A 209 -11.03 15.97 3.14
C THR A 209 -11.43 16.53 1.79
N ASP A 210 -11.29 15.75 0.71
CA ASP A 210 -11.61 16.20 -0.64
C ASP A 210 -11.89 14.99 -1.55
N SER A 211 -12.52 15.26 -2.71
CA SER A 211 -12.76 14.28 -3.76
C SER A 211 -12.52 14.93 -5.11
N PRO A 212 -11.68 14.35 -6.00
CA PRO A 212 -11.43 14.95 -7.30
C PRO A 212 -12.70 14.91 -8.14
N ALA A 213 -13.06 16.06 -8.70
CA ALA A 213 -14.12 16.13 -9.69
C ALA A 213 -13.52 15.86 -11.09
N TYR A 214 -14.17 14.97 -11.85
CA TYR A 214 -13.82 14.78 -13.25
C TYR A 214 -14.38 15.91 -14.10
N ASP A 215 -13.51 16.66 -14.76
CA ASP A 215 -13.90 17.66 -15.76
C ASP A 215 -13.36 17.22 -17.14
N PRO A 216 -14.23 16.77 -18.05
CA PRO A 216 -13.81 16.31 -19.38
C PRO A 216 -13.25 17.42 -20.27
N THR A 217 -13.46 18.70 -19.91
CA THR A 217 -12.96 19.87 -20.67
C THR A 217 -11.56 20.29 -20.22
N LYS A 218 -11.12 19.82 -19.07
CA LYS A 218 -9.78 20.10 -18.53
C LYS A 218 -8.85 18.96 -18.88
N ASP A 219 -8.04 19.20 -19.87
CA ASP A 219 -6.92 18.32 -20.24
C ASP A 219 -5.92 18.33 -19.09
N GLY A 220 -6.05 17.39 -18.15
CA GLY A 220 -5.11 16.98 -17.10
C GLY A 220 -4.34 18.03 -16.28
N THR A 221 -4.33 19.29 -16.68
CA THR A 221 -3.37 20.30 -16.22
C THR A 221 -3.84 21.20 -15.08
N GLN A 222 -5.08 21.12 -14.60
CA GLN A 222 -5.63 22.09 -13.63
C GLN A 222 -6.53 21.52 -12.52
N LEU A 223 -6.45 20.26 -12.19
CA LEU A 223 -7.04 19.79 -10.93
C LEU A 223 -6.07 20.10 -9.79
N GLN A 224 -6.13 21.30 -9.22
CA GLN A 224 -5.57 21.55 -7.91
C GLN A 224 -6.49 20.87 -6.88
N VAL A 225 -6.27 19.59 -6.66
CA VAL A 225 -6.84 18.92 -5.51
C VAL A 225 -5.99 19.35 -4.30
N GLY A 226 -6.62 19.97 -3.32
CA GLY A 226 -6.01 20.26 -2.04
C GLY A 226 -5.43 18.99 -1.43
N LYS A 227 -4.79 19.06 -0.28
CA LYS A 227 -4.27 17.88 0.42
C LYS A 227 -5.43 16.96 0.78
N MET A 228 -5.78 16.02 -0.11
CA MET A 228 -6.90 15.11 0.05
C MET A 228 -6.78 14.24 1.30
N PHE A 229 -5.56 13.87 1.66
CA PHE A 229 -5.25 13.14 2.88
C PHE A 229 -4.46 14.03 3.84
N THR A 230 -5.04 14.36 4.98
CA THR A 230 -4.39 15.13 6.03
C THR A 230 -4.14 14.22 7.24
N ARG A 231 -2.94 14.33 7.83
CA ARG A 231 -2.68 13.65 9.11
C ARG A 231 -3.49 14.32 10.20
N LYS A 232 -4.00 13.52 11.12
CA LYS A 232 -4.58 14.01 12.36
C LYS A 232 -3.49 14.72 13.16
N ALA A 233 -3.74 15.97 13.55
CA ALA A 233 -2.85 16.74 14.40
C ALA A 233 -2.77 16.15 15.80
#